data_4e9d606d5c15c55cc16a1907bd6683c0
#
_entry.id   4e9d606d5c15c55cc16a1907bd6683c0
#
_cell.length_a   1.000
_cell.length_b   1.000
_cell.length_c   1.000
_cell.angle_alpha   90.00
_cell.angle_beta   90.00
_cell.angle_gamma   90.00
#
_symmetry.space_group_name_H-M   'P 1'
#
loop_
_entity.id
_entity.type
_entity.pdbx_description
1 polymer ?
#
loop_
_entity_poly.entity_id
_entity_poly.type
_entity_poly.pdbx_seq_one_letter_code
_entity_poly.pdbx_strand_id
1 'polypeptide(L)'
;MSINICICGGGGLGHVIAGVAAHKGFNVSILTRHPDQWNPSLLIEDCRGNTFSGSLACVTANPAEVIPHSDIVLLCLPGFAIEEELLHIQPFLQEKTCIGSVVSCTGFFFTAYRILGKTASLFGFQRAPFIALSLIHISEPTRLDVIS
;
A
#
# COMPACT_ATOMS: atom_id res chain seq x y z
N MET A 1 -17.35 3.11 -11.75
CA MET A 1 -16.81 3.68 -10.51
C MET A 1 -15.44 3.08 -10.22
N SER A 2 -14.48 3.92 -9.91
CA SER A 2 -13.14 3.46 -9.59
C SER A 2 -13.03 3.12 -8.10
N ILE A 3 -12.38 2.00 -7.79
CA ILE A 3 -12.11 1.59 -6.40
C ILE A 3 -10.94 2.42 -5.87
N ASN A 4 -11.10 2.96 -4.68
CA ASN A 4 -10.07 3.74 -3.99
C ASN A 4 -9.24 2.81 -3.10
N ILE A 5 -7.95 2.73 -3.38
CA ILE A 5 -6.99 1.90 -2.64
C ILE A 5 -5.98 2.82 -1.97
N CYS A 6 -5.84 2.70 -0.66
CA CYS A 6 -4.76 3.34 0.08
C CYS A 6 -3.70 2.31 0.44
N ILE A 7 -2.45 2.59 0.10
CA ILE A 7 -1.32 1.74 0.45
C ILE A 7 -0.53 2.43 1.56
N CYS A 8 -0.38 1.72 2.68
CA CYS A 8 0.41 2.18 3.82
C CYS A 8 1.79 1.53 3.78
N GLY A 9 2.81 2.35 3.69
CA GLY A 9 4.21 1.92 3.65
C GLY A 9 5.00 2.57 2.53
N GLY A 10 6.31 2.63 2.69
CA GLY A 10 7.22 3.30 1.75
C GLY A 10 8.22 2.37 1.06
N GLY A 11 8.12 1.06 1.26
CA GLY A 11 9.06 0.09 0.73
C GLY A 11 8.80 -0.33 -0.72
N GLY A 12 9.70 -1.15 -1.27
CA GLY A 12 9.61 -1.64 -2.66
C GLY A 12 8.32 -2.38 -2.98
N LEU A 13 7.83 -3.19 -2.05
CA LEU A 13 6.57 -3.92 -2.24
C LEU A 13 5.38 -2.97 -2.42
N GLY A 14 5.30 -1.93 -1.58
CA GLY A 14 4.26 -0.91 -1.69
C GLY A 14 4.31 -0.16 -3.02
N HIS A 15 5.51 0.18 -3.49
CA HIS A 15 5.70 0.83 -4.79
C HIS A 15 5.19 -0.02 -5.95
N VAL A 16 5.52 -1.31 -5.97
CA VAL A 16 5.08 -2.20 -7.03
C VAL A 16 3.57 -2.38 -7.03
N ILE A 17 2.98 -2.63 -5.87
CA ILE A 17 1.52 -2.78 -5.75
C ILE A 17 0.82 -1.48 -6.20
N ALA A 18 1.33 -0.34 -5.77
CA ALA A 18 0.79 0.97 -6.16
C ALA A 18 0.82 1.18 -7.67
N GLY A 19 1.96 0.92 -8.29
CA GLY A 19 2.13 1.10 -9.73
C GLY A 19 1.27 0.15 -10.56
N VAL A 20 1.22 -1.11 -10.18
CA VAL A 20 0.38 -2.11 -10.88
C VAL A 20 -1.11 -1.79 -10.71
N ALA A 21 -1.54 -1.43 -9.51
CA ALA A 21 -2.94 -1.06 -9.26
C ALA A 21 -3.33 0.21 -10.03
N ALA A 22 -2.49 1.23 -10.03
CA ALA A 22 -2.72 2.45 -10.80
C ALA A 22 -2.75 2.18 -12.31
N HIS A 23 -1.86 1.32 -12.80
CA HIS A 23 -1.85 0.90 -14.21
C HIS A 23 -3.17 0.21 -14.61
N LYS A 24 -3.75 -0.55 -13.68
CA LYS A 24 -5.04 -1.23 -13.91
C LYS A 24 -6.26 -0.31 -13.78
N GLY A 25 -6.07 0.96 -13.49
CA GLY A 25 -7.14 1.95 -13.43
C GLY A 25 -7.76 2.16 -12.04
N PHE A 26 -7.20 1.58 -11.00
CA PHE A 26 -7.60 1.88 -9.63
C PHE A 26 -7.13 3.27 -9.20
N ASN A 27 -7.89 3.89 -8.32
CA ASN A 27 -7.53 5.17 -7.74
C ASN A 27 -6.64 4.93 -6.52
N VAL A 28 -5.33 5.12 -6.67
CA VAL A 28 -4.34 4.72 -5.66
C VAL A 28 -3.78 5.92 -4.93
N SER A 29 -3.83 5.86 -3.61
CA SER A 29 -3.21 6.82 -2.71
C SER A 29 -2.18 6.14 -1.82
N ILE A 30 -1.19 6.89 -1.39
CA ILE A 30 -0.11 6.40 -0.52
C ILE A 30 -0.14 7.15 0.80
N LEU A 31 -0.15 6.40 1.89
CA LEU A 31 0.08 6.92 3.22
C LEU A 31 1.49 6.51 3.66
N THR A 32 2.38 7.47 3.80
CA THR A 32 3.79 7.25 4.13
C THR A 32 4.34 8.35 5.02
N ARG A 33 5.35 8.04 5.82
CA ARG A 33 6.06 9.04 6.64
C ARG A 33 6.91 10.01 5.81
N HIS A 34 7.27 9.59 4.60
CA HIS A 34 8.17 10.34 3.71
C HIS A 34 7.53 10.55 2.33
N PRO A 35 6.47 11.36 2.24
CA PRO A 35 5.80 11.60 0.96
C PRO A 35 6.68 12.29 -0.09
N ASP A 36 7.69 13.04 0.35
CA ASP A 36 8.70 13.69 -0.49
C ASP A 36 9.58 12.73 -1.29
N GLN A 37 9.67 11.46 -0.84
CA GLN A 37 10.44 10.41 -1.52
C GLN A 37 9.65 9.69 -2.63
N TRP A 38 8.39 10.06 -2.82
CA TRP A 38 7.54 9.43 -3.80
C TRP A 38 7.34 10.31 -5.03
N ASN A 39 7.44 9.68 -6.20
CA ASN A 39 7.04 10.32 -7.45
C ASN A 39 5.56 10.01 -7.69
N PRO A 40 4.71 11.00 -8.02
CA PRO A 40 3.30 10.76 -8.34
C PRO A 40 3.09 9.90 -9.58
N SER A 41 4.10 9.79 -10.46
CA SER A 41 4.09 8.87 -11.59
C SER A 41 5.04 7.72 -11.31
N LEU A 42 4.52 6.50 -11.33
CA LEU A 42 5.31 5.29 -11.09
C LEU A 42 5.54 4.54 -12.40
N LEU A 43 6.77 4.09 -12.59
CA LEU A 43 7.14 3.17 -13.65
C LEU A 43 7.72 1.90 -13.02
N ILE A 44 7.10 0.77 -13.34
CA ILE A 44 7.50 -0.54 -12.85
C ILE A 44 7.90 -1.40 -14.03
N GLU A 45 9.00 -2.11 -13.90
CA GLU A 45 9.47 -3.06 -14.89
C GLU A 45 9.54 -4.45 -14.26
N ASP A 46 9.01 -5.44 -14.97
CA ASP A 46 9.12 -6.83 -14.55
C ASP A 46 10.42 -7.47 -15.05
N CYS A 47 10.70 -8.70 -14.61
CA CYS A 47 11.89 -9.43 -14.99
C CYS A 47 11.96 -9.79 -16.50
N ARG A 48 10.86 -9.61 -17.23
CA ARG A 48 10.78 -9.84 -18.68
C ARG A 48 10.92 -8.56 -19.49
N GLY A 49 11.11 -7.42 -18.81
CA GLY A 49 11.21 -6.12 -19.46
C GLY A 49 9.87 -5.46 -19.78
N ASN A 50 8.75 -6.02 -19.33
CA ASN A 50 7.46 -5.36 -19.45
C ASN A 50 7.37 -4.19 -18.48
N THR A 51 6.81 -3.09 -18.94
CA THR A 51 6.67 -1.87 -18.13
C THR A 51 5.22 -1.59 -17.80
N PHE A 52 4.97 -1.18 -16.57
CA PHE A 52 3.67 -0.76 -16.07
C PHE A 52 3.81 0.66 -15.55
N SER A 53 3.05 1.57 -16.10
CA SER A 53 3.05 2.96 -15.65
C SER A 53 1.69 3.34 -15.08
N GLY A 54 1.69 4.12 -14.02
CA GLY A 54 0.47 4.61 -13.40
C GLY A 54 0.72 5.87 -12.60
N SER A 55 -0.33 6.68 -12.46
CA SER A 55 -0.29 7.90 -11.67
C SER A 55 -1.00 7.70 -10.34
N LEU A 56 -0.42 8.22 -9.27
CA LEU A 56 -0.99 8.21 -7.93
C LEU A 56 -1.96 9.39 -7.76
N ALA A 57 -3.07 9.16 -7.07
CA ALA A 57 -4.04 10.21 -6.77
C ALA A 57 -3.55 11.15 -5.67
N CYS A 58 -2.90 10.61 -4.65
CA CYS A 58 -2.41 11.36 -3.51
C CYS A 58 -1.25 10.64 -2.84
N VAL A 59 -0.27 11.38 -2.35
CA VAL A 59 0.81 10.86 -1.50
C VAL A 59 0.91 11.78 -0.30
N THR A 60 0.67 11.26 0.89
CA THR A 60 0.59 12.07 2.10
C THR A 60 1.09 11.33 3.34
N ALA A 61 1.46 12.07 4.37
CA ALA A 61 1.70 11.55 5.71
C ALA A 61 0.47 11.68 6.63
N ASN A 62 -0.58 12.36 6.18
CA ASN A 62 -1.78 12.61 6.97
C ASN A 62 -2.89 11.60 6.63
N PRO A 63 -3.24 10.69 7.54
CA PRO A 63 -4.27 9.68 7.28
C PRO A 63 -5.66 10.28 7.03
N ALA A 64 -5.96 11.45 7.58
CA ALA A 64 -7.25 12.11 7.38
C ALA A 64 -7.53 12.48 5.91
N GLU A 65 -6.49 12.61 5.09
CA GLU A 65 -6.62 12.96 3.67
C GLU A 65 -7.00 11.78 2.79
N VAL A 66 -6.65 10.56 3.18
CA VAL A 66 -6.77 9.37 2.31
C VAL A 66 -7.65 8.27 2.89
N ILE A 67 -7.57 8.01 4.20
CA ILE A 67 -8.28 6.87 4.82
C ILE A 67 -9.80 6.98 4.74
N PRO A 68 -10.45 8.13 5.00
CA PRO A 68 -11.91 8.21 4.94
C PRO A 68 -12.50 7.92 3.55
N HIS A 69 -11.71 8.09 2.51
CA HIS A 69 -12.14 7.91 1.12
C HIS A 69 -11.75 6.56 0.54
N SER A 70 -11.03 5.73 1.30
CA SER A 70 -10.51 4.45 0.83
C SER A 70 -11.54 3.33 0.99
N ASP A 71 -11.69 2.54 -0.07
CA ASP A 71 -12.48 1.30 -0.03
C ASP A 71 -11.63 0.14 0.50
N ILE A 72 -10.34 0.15 0.15
CA ILE A 72 -9.36 -0.85 0.56
C ILE A 72 -8.13 -0.15 1.12
N VAL A 73 -7.67 -0.60 2.27
CA VAL A 73 -6.40 -0.18 2.86
C VAL A 73 -5.47 -1.39 2.88
N LEU A 74 -4.31 -1.27 2.22
CA LEU A 74 -3.28 -2.31 2.16
C LEU A 74 -2.09 -1.92 3.00
N LEU A 75 -1.78 -2.74 4.00
CA LEU A 75 -0.60 -2.55 4.84
C LEU A 75 0.58 -3.29 4.20
N CYS A 76 1.51 -2.54 3.61
CA CYS A 76 2.75 -3.05 3.03
C CYS A 76 3.91 -2.72 3.96
N LEU A 77 3.83 -3.23 5.18
CA LEU A 77 4.71 -2.91 6.29
C LEU A 77 5.27 -4.19 6.91
N PRO A 78 6.48 -4.11 7.51
CA PRO A 78 6.96 -5.20 8.34
C PRO A 78 6.07 -5.40 9.57
N GLY A 79 6.03 -6.63 10.08
CA GLY A 79 5.11 -7.00 11.17
C GLY A 79 5.17 -6.12 12.40
N PHE A 80 6.36 -5.63 12.76
CA PHE A 80 6.54 -4.76 13.92
C PHE A 80 5.91 -3.36 13.76
N ALA A 81 5.66 -2.92 12.53
CA ALA A 81 5.10 -1.59 12.25
C ALA A 81 3.57 -1.61 12.10
N ILE A 82 2.96 -2.78 12.01
CA ILE A 82 1.53 -2.92 11.74
C ILE A 82 0.66 -2.35 12.85
N GLU A 83 1.00 -2.64 14.11
CA GLU A 83 0.21 -2.16 15.25
C GLU A 83 0.18 -0.63 15.31
N GLU A 84 1.33 0.00 15.17
CA GLU A 84 1.44 1.46 15.16
C GLU A 84 0.62 2.08 14.02
N GLU A 85 0.70 1.51 12.83
CA GLU A 85 -0.05 2.01 11.68
C GLU A 85 -1.56 1.80 11.84
N LEU A 86 -2.01 0.68 12.37
CA LEU A 86 -3.43 0.44 12.66
C LEU A 86 -3.97 1.46 13.65
N LEU A 87 -3.22 1.77 14.70
CA LEU A 87 -3.60 2.82 15.66
C LEU A 87 -3.64 4.20 15.02
N HIS A 88 -2.73 4.47 14.09
CA HIS A 88 -2.64 5.73 13.37
C HIS A 88 -3.84 5.96 12.43
N ILE A 89 -4.30 4.92 11.75
CA ILE A 89 -5.41 5.01 10.77
C ILE A 89 -6.79 4.79 11.40
N GLN A 90 -6.87 4.13 12.54
CA GLN A 90 -8.13 3.75 13.19
C GLN A 90 -9.16 4.88 13.30
N PRO A 91 -8.81 6.11 13.73
CA PRO A 91 -9.80 7.19 13.90
C PRO A 91 -10.48 7.62 12.59
N PHE A 92 -9.89 7.29 11.45
CA PHE A 92 -10.33 7.75 10.13
C PHE A 92 -11.00 6.67 9.31
N LEU A 93 -11.03 5.42 9.79
CA LEU A 93 -11.60 4.28 9.09
C LEU A 93 -13.13 4.36 9.03
N GLN A 94 -13.67 3.94 7.88
CA GLN A 94 -15.11 3.74 7.69
C GLN A 94 -15.47 2.28 7.93
N GLU A 95 -16.72 2.00 8.33
CA GLU A 95 -17.19 0.62 8.58
C GLU A 95 -17.05 -0.30 7.35
N LYS A 96 -17.22 0.27 6.16
CA LYS A 96 -17.15 -0.46 4.90
C LYS A 96 -15.72 -0.72 4.40
N THR A 97 -14.71 -0.11 5.01
CA THR A 97 -13.32 -0.21 4.54
C THR A 97 -12.78 -1.60 4.81
N CYS A 98 -12.26 -2.25 3.77
CA CYS A 98 -11.54 -3.52 3.89
C CYS A 98 -10.06 -3.25 4.16
N ILE A 99 -9.49 -3.91 5.17
CA ILE A 99 -8.11 -3.71 5.57
C ILE A 99 -7.37 -5.02 5.37
N GLY A 100 -6.29 -4.96 4.60
CA GLY A 100 -5.46 -6.11 4.30
C GLY A 100 -4.00 -5.90 4.63
N SER A 101 -3.30 -6.98 4.91
CA SER A 101 -1.85 -7.00 5.04
C SER A 101 -1.24 -7.82 3.93
N VAL A 102 -0.29 -7.25 3.24
CA VAL A 102 0.52 -7.97 2.26
C VAL A 102 1.64 -8.64 3.03
N VAL A 103 1.64 -9.98 3.00
CA VAL A 103 2.31 -10.86 3.94
C VAL A 103 1.71 -10.69 5.34
N SER A 104 0.54 -11.27 5.53
CA SER A 104 -0.08 -11.34 6.85
C SER A 104 0.73 -12.30 7.73
N CYS A 105 1.63 -11.72 8.51
CA CYS A 105 2.38 -12.47 9.51
C CYS A 105 1.44 -13.07 10.56
N THR A 106 1.87 -14.14 11.17
CA THR A 106 1.19 -14.72 12.33
C THR A 106 0.89 -13.62 13.36
N GLY A 107 -0.37 -13.41 13.64
CA GLY A 107 -0.79 -12.38 14.60
C GLY A 107 -1.42 -11.13 14.01
N PHE A 108 -1.32 -10.90 12.68
CA PHE A 108 -1.96 -9.73 12.05
C PHE A 108 -3.45 -9.64 12.40
N PHE A 109 -4.19 -10.71 12.20
CA PHE A 109 -5.63 -10.73 12.47
C PHE A 109 -5.95 -10.51 13.94
N PHE A 110 -5.17 -11.07 14.86
CA PHE A 110 -5.35 -10.84 16.30
C PHE A 110 -5.12 -9.38 16.67
N THR A 111 -4.04 -8.79 16.18
CA THR A 111 -3.73 -7.37 16.43
C THR A 111 -4.80 -6.46 15.82
N ALA A 112 -5.21 -6.74 14.59
CA ALA A 112 -6.21 -5.95 13.90
C ALA A 112 -7.58 -6.04 14.59
N TYR A 113 -8.03 -7.23 14.97
CA TYR A 113 -9.29 -7.39 15.71
C TYR A 113 -9.25 -6.73 17.09
N ARG A 114 -8.12 -6.76 17.76
CA ARG A 114 -7.94 -6.10 19.05
C ARG A 114 -8.10 -4.58 18.92
N ILE A 115 -7.57 -3.98 17.88
CA ILE A 115 -7.56 -2.52 17.66
C ILE A 115 -8.87 -2.05 16.99
N LEU A 116 -9.33 -2.75 15.96
CA LEU A 116 -10.42 -2.32 15.09
C LEU A 116 -11.78 -2.92 15.48
N GLY A 117 -11.79 -3.96 16.30
CA GLY A 117 -12.99 -4.69 16.66
C GLY A 117 -13.28 -5.89 15.75
N LYS A 118 -14.15 -6.78 16.23
CA LYS A 118 -14.45 -8.06 15.57
C LYS A 118 -15.28 -7.94 14.28
N THR A 119 -15.87 -6.77 14.05
CA THR A 119 -16.67 -6.49 12.86
C THR A 119 -15.87 -5.95 11.69
N ALA A 120 -14.58 -5.69 11.88
CA ALA A 120 -13.70 -5.19 10.83
C ALA A 120 -13.56 -6.21 9.68
N SER A 121 -13.67 -5.72 8.46
CA SER A 121 -13.42 -6.54 7.25
C SER A 121 -11.93 -6.64 7.00
N LEU A 122 -11.37 -7.80 7.29
CA LEU A 122 -9.93 -8.06 7.20
C LEU A 122 -9.61 -9.12 6.17
N PHE A 123 -8.48 -8.95 5.48
CA PHE A 123 -7.91 -9.98 4.63
C PHE A 123 -6.38 -9.96 4.71
N GLY A 124 -5.75 -10.99 4.19
CA GLY A 124 -4.29 -11.05 4.18
C GLY A 124 -3.77 -11.99 3.12
N PHE A 125 -2.60 -11.68 2.62
CA PHE A 125 -1.89 -12.55 1.70
C PHE A 125 -0.95 -13.46 2.49
N GLN A 126 -1.01 -14.72 2.23
CA GLN A 126 -0.13 -15.70 2.88
C GLN A 126 1.34 -15.49 2.48
N ARG A 127 1.57 -15.03 1.26
CA ARG A 127 2.89 -14.75 0.71
C ARG A 127 2.85 -13.43 -0.07
N ALA A 128 3.99 -12.78 -0.17
CA ALA A 128 4.14 -11.68 -1.10
C ALA A 128 3.91 -12.18 -2.53
N PRO A 129 3.08 -11.49 -3.33
CA PRO A 129 2.79 -11.92 -4.70
C PRO A 129 4.01 -11.83 -5.62
N PHE A 130 5.03 -11.08 -5.24
CA PHE A 130 6.27 -10.89 -5.98
C PHE A 130 7.38 -10.38 -5.06
N ILE A 131 8.62 -10.48 -5.53
CA ILE A 131 9.77 -9.84 -4.90
C ILE A 131 10.03 -8.54 -5.65
N ALA A 132 10.12 -7.45 -4.92
CA ALA A 132 10.35 -6.14 -5.49
C ALA A 132 11.68 -5.58 -4.99
N LEU A 133 12.51 -5.11 -5.92
CA LEU A 133 13.74 -4.42 -5.63
C LEU A 133 13.59 -2.97 -6.10
N SER A 134 13.84 -2.03 -5.21
CA SER A 134 13.93 -0.63 -5.58
C SER A 134 15.34 -0.35 -6.08
N LEU A 135 15.46 0.02 -7.34
CA LEU A 135 16.70 0.56 -7.86
C LEU A 135 16.75 2.05 -7.49
N ILE A 136 17.54 2.36 -6.47
CA ILE A 136 17.82 3.75 -6.11
C ILE A 136 18.78 4.31 -7.15
N HIS A 137 18.23 4.87 -8.24
CA HIS A 137 18.97 5.74 -9.12
C HIS A 137 18.55 7.18 -8.91
N ILE A 138 19.54 8.04 -8.84
CA ILE A 138 19.46 9.46 -8.53
C ILE A 138 18.72 10.29 -9.61
N SER A 139 18.32 9.68 -10.71
CA SER A 139 17.59 10.35 -11.79
C SER A 139 16.25 9.68 -12.03
N GLU A 140 15.20 10.45 -11.89
CA GLU A 140 13.79 10.14 -12.16
C GLU A 140 13.55 9.33 -13.44
N PRO A 141 12.51 8.49 -13.46
CA PRO A 141 11.55 8.14 -12.41
C PRO A 141 12.03 6.94 -11.58
N THR A 142 11.42 6.75 -10.40
CA THR A 142 11.71 5.61 -9.56
C THR A 142 11.38 4.31 -10.31
N ARG A 143 12.41 3.57 -10.69
CA ARG A 143 12.28 2.28 -11.36
C ARG A 143 12.32 1.19 -10.31
N LEU A 144 11.35 0.32 -10.34
CA LEU A 144 11.26 -0.85 -9.48
C LEU A 144 11.29 -2.09 -10.35
N ASP A 145 12.22 -2.99 -10.08
CA ASP A 145 12.25 -4.30 -10.73
C ASP A 145 11.44 -5.29 -9.92
N VAL A 146 10.54 -5.97 -10.59
CA VAL A 146 9.74 -7.05 -10.00
C VAL A 146 10.32 -8.37 -10.46
N ILE A 147 10.73 -9.19 -9.49
CA ILE A 147 11.18 -10.55 -9.72
C ILE A 147 10.07 -11.48 -9.23
N SER A 148 9.43 -12.15 -10.16
CA SER A 148 8.37 -13.13 -9.86
C SER A 148 8.93 -14.56 -9.77
#